data_b1a84f658453ca86223e6b20fc820b63
#
_entry.id   b1a84f658453ca86223e6b20fc820b63
#
_cell.length_a   1.000
_cell.length_b   1.000
_cell.length_c   1.000
_cell.angle_alpha   90.00
_cell.angle_beta   90.00
_cell.angle_gamma   90.00
#
_symmetry.space_group_name_H-M   'P 1'
#
loop_
_entity.id
_entity.type
_entity.pdbx_description
1 polymer ?
#
loop_
_entity_poly.entity_id
_entity_poly.type
_entity_poly.pdbx_seq_one_letter_code
_entity_poly.pdbx_strand_id
1 'polypeptide(L)'
;MKVLKSLIVAVMLMLPVSVMAGSTILTWTANTESDLAGYKVYRGNGVCAVGPLQPLIVGTNPVLLGKVTTYTDNTVPTFDGDLCYEITAFDTANNESTRSVRATRAVNLIPPVPPVGLTIGAVTP
;
A
#
# COMPACT_ATOMS: atom_id res chain seq x y z
N MET A 1 -48.45 -37.32 5.82
CA MET A 1 -47.59 -36.33 6.52
C MET A 1 -46.35 -36.10 5.68
N LYS A 2 -46.22 -34.92 5.08
CA LYS A 2 -45.02 -34.56 4.33
C LYS A 2 -44.06 -33.84 5.30
N VAL A 3 -42.94 -34.50 5.57
CA VAL A 3 -41.87 -33.87 6.41
C VAL A 3 -41.10 -32.91 5.50
N LEU A 4 -41.24 -31.63 5.78
CA LEU A 4 -40.50 -30.57 5.11
C LEU A 4 -39.08 -30.54 5.66
N LYS A 5 -38.12 -31.09 4.90
CA LYS A 5 -36.69 -31.00 5.25
C LYS A 5 -36.23 -29.56 5.00
N SER A 6 -36.08 -28.82 6.08
CA SER A 6 -35.50 -27.49 6.06
C SER A 6 -34.00 -27.56 5.68
N LEU A 7 -33.66 -27.08 4.48
CA LEU A 7 -32.28 -27.00 4.03
C LEU A 7 -31.68 -25.69 4.64
N ILE A 8 -30.91 -25.82 5.70
CA ILE A 8 -30.14 -24.73 6.25
C ILE A 8 -28.94 -24.48 5.32
N VAL A 9 -29.04 -23.49 4.47
CA VAL A 9 -27.91 -23.00 3.69
C VAL A 9 -27.06 -22.13 4.63
N ALA A 10 -25.97 -22.69 5.13
CA ALA A 10 -24.97 -21.93 5.86
C ALA A 10 -24.26 -20.98 4.88
N VAL A 11 -24.65 -19.71 4.87
CA VAL A 11 -23.91 -18.67 4.16
C VAL A 11 -22.63 -18.42 4.95
N MET A 12 -21.53 -19.02 4.49
CA MET A 12 -20.20 -18.75 5.02
C MET A 12 -19.79 -17.33 4.59
N LEU A 13 -19.98 -16.37 5.48
CA LEU A 13 -19.56 -15.00 5.30
C LEU A 13 -18.03 -14.97 5.29
N MET A 14 -17.42 -15.00 4.10
CA MET A 14 -15.99 -14.74 3.96
C MET A 14 -15.75 -13.27 4.27
N LEU A 15 -15.36 -12.98 5.51
CA LEU A 15 -14.80 -11.69 5.86
C LEU A 15 -13.49 -11.54 5.08
N PRO A 16 -13.28 -10.41 4.40
CA PRO A 16 -11.99 -10.15 3.77
C PRO A 16 -10.93 -10.12 4.88
N VAL A 17 -10.02 -11.07 4.85
CA VAL A 17 -8.79 -11.00 5.65
C VAL A 17 -8.02 -9.82 5.07
N SER A 18 -8.05 -8.70 5.75
CA SER A 18 -7.16 -7.58 5.45
C SER A 18 -5.76 -8.05 5.76
N VAL A 19 -5.04 -8.50 4.73
CA VAL A 19 -3.60 -8.75 4.85
C VAL A 19 -3.00 -7.40 5.23
N MET A 20 -2.40 -7.33 6.41
CA MET A 20 -1.80 -6.10 6.90
C MET A 20 -0.71 -5.68 5.91
N ALA A 21 -0.98 -4.60 5.22
CA ALA A 21 -0.04 -3.93 4.36
C ALA A 21 1.16 -3.45 5.20
N GLY A 22 2.32 -3.40 4.59
CA GLY A 22 3.47 -2.74 5.19
C GLY A 22 3.21 -1.25 5.37
N SER A 23 4.01 -0.58 6.18
CA SER A 23 4.02 0.88 6.26
C SER A 23 5.37 1.45 5.83
N THR A 24 5.33 2.64 5.28
CA THR A 24 6.54 3.38 4.89
C THR A 24 6.42 4.84 5.31
N ILE A 25 7.52 5.42 5.76
CA ILE A 25 7.59 6.84 6.15
C ILE A 25 8.38 7.58 5.08
N LEU A 26 7.78 8.63 4.56
CA LEU A 26 8.38 9.57 3.62
C LEU A 26 8.71 10.86 4.35
N THR A 27 9.85 11.46 4.03
CA THR A 27 10.27 12.78 4.53
C THR A 27 10.88 13.60 3.40
N TRP A 28 10.69 14.91 3.43
CA TRP A 28 11.24 15.83 2.44
C TRP A 28 11.53 17.20 3.04
N THR A 29 12.26 18.02 2.32
CA THR A 29 12.51 19.40 2.69
C THR A 29 11.32 20.26 2.28
N ALA A 30 10.87 21.13 3.18
CA ALA A 30 9.78 22.06 2.90
C ALA A 30 10.12 23.02 1.76
N ASN A 31 9.15 23.28 0.91
CA ASN A 31 9.18 24.39 -0.03
C ASN A 31 9.05 25.74 0.72
N THR A 32 9.57 26.82 0.15
CA THR A 32 9.64 28.13 0.77
C THR A 32 8.72 29.18 0.15
N GLU A 33 7.99 28.81 -0.89
CA GLU A 33 7.05 29.71 -1.57
C GLU A 33 5.92 30.13 -0.61
N SER A 34 5.60 31.43 -0.61
CA SER A 34 4.61 32.01 0.31
C SER A 34 3.18 31.53 0.04
N ASP A 35 2.89 31.15 -1.19
CA ASP A 35 1.60 30.65 -1.69
C ASP A 35 1.51 29.13 -1.72
N LEU A 36 2.52 28.40 -1.22
CA LEU A 36 2.47 26.95 -1.07
C LEU A 36 1.18 26.54 -0.35
N ALA A 37 0.40 25.63 -0.93
CA ALA A 37 -0.81 25.06 -0.32
C ALA A 37 -0.56 23.68 0.29
N GLY A 38 0.32 22.87 -0.31
CA GLY A 38 0.62 21.55 0.17
C GLY A 38 1.38 20.67 -0.83
N TYR A 39 1.26 19.37 -0.64
CA TYR A 39 1.96 18.35 -1.43
C TYR A 39 1.02 17.26 -1.91
N LYS A 40 1.40 16.62 -3.01
CA LYS A 40 0.74 15.42 -3.53
C LYS A 40 1.76 14.28 -3.60
N VAL A 41 1.40 13.11 -3.08
CA VAL A 41 2.25 11.93 -3.06
C VAL A 41 1.75 10.91 -4.06
N TYR A 42 2.66 10.37 -4.86
CA TYR A 42 2.42 9.36 -5.87
C TYR A 42 3.21 8.10 -5.53
N ARG A 43 2.59 6.93 -5.68
CA ARG A 43 3.22 5.62 -5.41
C ARG A 43 3.14 4.71 -6.63
N GLY A 44 4.21 3.95 -6.84
CA GLY A 44 4.25 2.80 -7.74
C GLY A 44 4.66 1.53 -6.99
N ASN A 45 4.14 0.40 -7.42
CA ASN A 45 4.47 -0.92 -6.88
C ASN A 45 4.92 -1.84 -8.02
N GLY A 46 5.91 -2.68 -7.76
CA GLY A 46 6.39 -3.71 -8.68
C GLY A 46 7.49 -3.23 -9.60
N VAL A 47 7.18 -2.47 -10.63
CA VAL A 47 8.17 -1.95 -11.59
C VAL A 47 8.22 -0.44 -11.50
N CYS A 48 9.33 0.09 -11.02
CA CYS A 48 9.53 1.53 -10.80
C CYS A 48 10.49 2.18 -11.80
N ALA A 49 10.87 1.46 -12.85
CA ALA A 49 12.03 1.81 -13.64
C ALA A 49 11.85 3.06 -14.51
N VAL A 50 10.68 3.27 -15.14
CA VAL A 50 10.51 4.36 -16.12
C VAL A 50 9.06 4.83 -16.17
N GLY A 51 8.87 6.15 -16.38
CA GLY A 51 7.57 6.77 -16.62
C GLY A 51 6.94 7.38 -15.36
N PRO A 52 5.84 8.12 -15.52
CA PRO A 52 5.15 8.72 -14.39
C PRO A 52 4.51 7.64 -13.52
N LEU A 53 4.72 7.75 -12.21
CA LEU A 53 4.08 6.84 -11.26
C LEU A 53 2.56 7.05 -11.31
N GLN A 54 1.86 5.92 -11.30
CA GLN A 54 0.42 5.97 -11.16
C GLN A 54 0.08 6.49 -9.75
N PRO A 55 -1.02 7.19 -9.64
CA PRO A 55 -1.48 7.67 -8.35
C PRO A 55 -1.76 6.52 -7.38
N LEU A 56 -1.65 6.77 -6.07
CA LEU A 56 -2.00 5.78 -5.03
C LEU A 56 -3.43 5.27 -5.21
N ILE A 57 -3.59 3.95 -5.30
CA ILE A 57 -4.85 3.30 -5.69
C ILE A 57 -5.91 3.33 -4.57
N VAL A 58 -5.57 3.74 -3.35
CA VAL A 58 -6.50 3.65 -2.22
C VAL A 58 -7.02 5.04 -1.84
N GLY A 59 -8.29 5.28 -2.17
CA GLY A 59 -9.15 6.33 -1.63
C GLY A 59 -9.03 7.69 -2.30
N THR A 60 -7.87 8.21 -2.57
CA THR A 60 -7.63 9.48 -3.28
C THR A 60 -6.37 9.39 -4.12
N ASN A 61 -6.45 9.96 -5.28
CA ASN A 61 -5.46 9.78 -6.28
C ASN A 61 -5.07 11.12 -6.92
N PRO A 62 -3.90 11.69 -6.65
CA PRO A 62 -2.88 11.34 -5.64
C PRO A 62 -3.32 11.60 -4.19
N VAL A 63 -2.51 11.18 -3.20
CA VAL A 63 -2.75 11.58 -1.80
C VAL A 63 -2.42 13.05 -1.65
N LEU A 64 -3.43 13.84 -1.25
CA LEU A 64 -3.28 15.27 -0.94
C LEU A 64 -2.84 15.44 0.52
N LEU A 65 -1.81 16.23 0.72
CA LEU A 65 -1.29 16.61 2.03
C LEU A 65 -1.26 18.13 2.16
N GLY A 66 -1.40 18.64 3.39
CA GLY A 66 -1.16 20.03 3.70
C GLY A 66 0.34 20.39 3.69
N LYS A 67 0.71 21.49 4.33
CA LYS A 67 2.10 21.97 4.45
C LYS A 67 2.90 21.14 5.47
N VAL A 68 3.07 19.85 5.21
CA VAL A 68 3.81 18.90 6.04
C VAL A 68 5.08 18.47 5.33
N THR A 69 6.04 17.93 6.07
CA THR A 69 7.32 17.41 5.52
C THR A 69 7.50 15.93 5.78
N THR A 70 6.46 15.26 6.22
CA THR A 70 6.44 13.82 6.45
C THR A 70 5.07 13.24 6.13
N TYR A 71 5.05 12.00 5.69
CA TYR A 71 3.84 11.21 5.45
C TYR A 71 4.11 9.74 5.72
N THR A 72 3.20 9.07 6.42
CA THR A 72 3.25 7.63 6.62
C THR A 72 2.20 6.96 5.74
N ASP A 73 2.67 6.16 4.78
CA ASP A 73 1.81 5.33 3.97
C ASP A 73 1.61 3.97 4.65
N ASN A 74 0.43 3.75 5.21
CA ASN A 74 0.03 2.51 5.86
C ASN A 74 -0.72 1.56 4.91
N THR A 75 -0.73 1.87 3.61
CA THR A 75 -1.51 1.13 2.61
C THR A 75 -0.64 0.36 1.62
N VAL A 76 0.64 0.13 1.96
CA VAL A 76 1.55 -0.64 1.10
C VAL A 76 1.03 -2.07 0.98
N PRO A 77 0.66 -2.54 -0.23
CA PRO A 77 0.14 -3.89 -0.41
C PRO A 77 1.22 -4.95 -0.17
N THR A 78 0.81 -6.18 0.05
CA THR A 78 1.72 -7.32 0.10
C THR A 78 2.19 -7.66 -1.30
N PHE A 79 3.49 -7.49 -1.57
CA PHE A 79 4.12 -7.80 -2.85
C PHE A 79 5.64 -7.93 -2.69
N ASP A 80 6.29 -8.52 -3.67
CA ASP A 80 7.74 -8.49 -3.84
C ASP A 80 8.09 -7.65 -5.05
N GLY A 81 9.11 -6.79 -4.95
CA GLY A 81 9.54 -5.90 -6.01
C GLY A 81 9.91 -4.50 -5.52
N ASP A 82 9.79 -3.52 -6.40
CA ASP A 82 10.13 -2.14 -6.08
C ASP A 82 8.94 -1.35 -5.56
N LEU A 83 9.12 -0.71 -4.42
CA LEU A 83 8.23 0.32 -3.89
C LEU A 83 8.85 1.68 -4.19
N CYS A 84 8.11 2.57 -4.85
CA CYS A 84 8.62 3.87 -5.24
C CYS A 84 7.61 4.98 -5.02
N TYR A 85 8.16 6.19 -4.77
CA TYR A 85 7.39 7.40 -4.52
C TYR A 85 7.96 8.59 -5.28
N GLU A 86 7.08 9.47 -5.68
CA GLU A 86 7.37 10.83 -6.16
C GLU A 86 6.43 11.79 -5.45
N ILE A 87 6.87 13.04 -5.29
CA ILE A 87 6.10 14.09 -4.64
C ILE A 87 6.08 15.33 -5.52
N THR A 88 4.97 16.07 -5.48
CA THR A 88 4.85 17.40 -6.04
C THR A 88 4.41 18.38 -4.97
N ALA A 89 4.72 19.65 -5.14
CA ALA A 89 4.15 20.75 -4.39
C ALA A 89 3.03 21.39 -5.21
N PHE A 90 2.01 21.96 -4.56
CA PHE A 90 0.98 22.74 -5.23
C PHE A 90 0.70 24.04 -4.44
N ASP A 91 0.29 25.08 -5.16
CA ASP A 91 0.00 26.39 -4.61
C ASP A 91 -1.49 26.61 -4.35
N THR A 92 -1.84 27.76 -3.81
CA THR A 92 -3.23 28.15 -3.53
C THR A 92 -4.09 28.37 -4.78
N ALA A 93 -3.47 28.51 -5.95
CA ALA A 93 -4.13 28.57 -7.26
C ALA A 93 -4.24 27.18 -7.94
N ASN A 94 -3.80 26.11 -7.25
CA ASN A 94 -3.74 24.73 -7.75
C ASN A 94 -2.73 24.52 -8.89
N ASN A 95 -1.74 25.39 -9.06
CA ASN A 95 -0.62 25.06 -9.92
C ASN A 95 0.25 24.01 -9.23
N GLU A 96 0.64 22.97 -9.96
CA GLU A 96 1.42 21.85 -9.46
C GLU A 96 2.82 21.85 -10.06
N SER A 97 3.82 21.61 -9.22
CA SER A 97 5.21 21.49 -9.66
C SER A 97 5.45 20.24 -10.49
N THR A 98 6.60 20.17 -11.15
CA THR A 98 7.12 18.91 -11.66
C THR A 98 7.35 17.94 -10.51
N ARG A 99 7.41 16.65 -10.82
CA ARG A 99 7.66 15.60 -9.82
C ARG A 99 9.09 15.64 -9.31
N SER A 100 9.25 15.30 -8.04
CA SER A 100 10.56 15.13 -7.43
C SER A 100 11.35 13.99 -8.09
N VAL A 101 12.63 13.87 -7.74
CA VAL A 101 13.39 12.64 -7.95
C VAL A 101 12.65 11.49 -7.28
N ARG A 102 12.62 10.34 -7.94
CA ARG A 102 11.97 9.14 -7.46
C ARG A 102 12.77 8.51 -6.32
N ALA A 103 12.11 8.27 -5.20
CA ALA A 103 12.64 7.42 -4.14
C ALA A 103 12.19 5.97 -4.40
N THR A 104 13.13 5.04 -4.43
CA THR A 104 12.85 3.62 -4.72
C THR A 104 13.48 2.73 -3.67
N ARG A 105 12.77 1.69 -3.25
CA ARG A 105 13.25 0.66 -2.35
C ARG A 105 12.73 -0.72 -2.79
N ALA A 106 13.63 -1.69 -2.88
CA ALA A 106 13.24 -3.09 -3.04
C ALA A 106 12.59 -3.59 -1.75
N VAL A 107 11.49 -4.31 -1.87
CA VAL A 107 10.74 -4.91 -0.76
C VAL A 107 10.48 -6.38 -1.04
N ASN A 108 10.39 -7.15 0.05
CA ASN A 108 9.99 -8.55 0.04
C ASN A 108 8.94 -8.70 1.15
N LEU A 109 7.69 -8.69 0.79
CA LEU A 109 6.54 -8.70 1.71
C LEU A 109 5.71 -9.98 1.58
N ILE A 110 6.03 -10.86 0.61
CA ILE A 110 5.35 -12.14 0.46
C ILE A 110 6.02 -13.16 1.40
N PRO A 111 5.28 -13.72 2.37
CA PRO A 111 5.84 -14.73 3.25
C PRO A 111 6.22 -16.00 2.46
N PRO A 112 7.26 -16.73 2.91
CA PRO A 112 7.57 -18.03 2.35
C PRO A 112 6.38 -18.99 2.47
N VAL A 113 6.32 -19.97 1.56
CA VAL A 113 5.34 -21.05 1.68
C VAL A 113 5.65 -21.89 2.95
N PRO A 114 4.63 -22.43 3.62
CA PRO A 114 4.86 -23.30 4.78
C PRO A 114 5.70 -24.52 4.41
N PRO A 115 6.57 -25.00 5.30
CA PRO A 115 7.25 -26.25 5.11
C PRO A 115 6.25 -27.41 4.94
N VAL A 116 6.57 -28.36 4.08
CA VAL A 116 5.80 -29.57 3.85
C VAL A 116 6.53 -30.81 4.36
N GLY A 117 5.82 -31.91 4.55
CA GLY A 117 6.42 -33.20 4.92
C GLY A 117 6.87 -33.31 6.38
N LEU A 118 6.37 -32.43 7.28
CA LEU A 118 6.60 -32.60 8.72
C LEU A 118 6.05 -33.96 9.18
N THR A 119 6.89 -34.79 9.76
CA THR A 119 6.52 -36.08 10.33
C THR A 119 6.99 -36.18 11.77
N ILE A 120 6.28 -36.95 12.58
CA ILE A 120 6.70 -37.31 13.92
C ILE A 120 7.32 -38.71 13.87
N GLY A 121 8.57 -38.82 14.32
CA GLY A 121 9.19 -40.14 14.51
C GLY A 121 8.56 -40.93 15.64
N ALA A 122 8.97 -42.18 15.81
CA ALA A 122 8.45 -43.01 16.89
C ALA A 122 8.76 -42.38 18.26
N VAL A 123 7.73 -42.36 19.13
CA VAL A 123 7.91 -41.97 20.53
C VAL A 123 8.38 -43.23 21.29
N THR A 124 9.60 -43.18 21.77
CA THR A 124 10.12 -44.30 22.65
C THR A 124 9.73 -43.99 24.10
N PRO A 125 9.27 -45.04 24.86
CA PRO A 125 8.93 -44.87 26.27
C PRO A 125 10.16 -44.57 27.13
#